data_1ccc44c6c868e24a370d787580b8e972
#
_entry.id   1ccc44c6c868e24a370d787580b8e972
#
_cell.length_a   1.000
_cell.length_b   1.000
_cell.length_c   1.000
_cell.angle_alpha   90.00
_cell.angle_beta   90.00
_cell.angle_gamma   90.00
#
_symmetry.space_group_name_H-M   'P 1'
#
loop_
_entity.id
_entity.type
_entity.pdbx_description
1 polymer ?
#
loop_
_entity_poly.entity_id
_entity_poly.type
_entity_poly.pdbx_seq_one_letter_code
_entity_poly.pdbx_strand_id
1 'polypeptide(L)'
;MKDVVGTGRTVLFVGTKKQAQESIELEARRSGMPFVNHRWMGGMLTNFTVMRRQIDRLNSLRAIRNDGGFTGSKKAITQLEEEYQRLERFFGGMSDMKRLPGAVYVVDPRKDHIAVPDARQLGLPLVALPHSHCAPHRTHPVLPRTADPRPPLQLPPR
;
A
#
# COMPACT_ATOMS: atom_id res chain seq x y z
N MET A 1 1.70 11.47 -11.33
CA MET A 1 1.46 10.06 -11.66
C MET A 1 2.16 9.60 -12.94
N LYS A 2 2.03 10.32 -14.04
CA LYS A 2 2.71 9.94 -15.30
C LYS A 2 4.22 9.72 -15.11
N ASP A 3 4.89 10.57 -14.35
CA ASP A 3 6.34 10.49 -14.11
C ASP A 3 6.75 9.26 -13.27
N VAL A 4 5.91 8.83 -12.33
CA VAL A 4 6.16 7.64 -11.49
C VAL A 4 6.01 6.36 -12.30
N VAL A 5 4.97 6.28 -13.13
CA VAL A 5 4.74 5.12 -14.02
C VAL A 5 5.80 5.09 -15.13
N GLY A 6 6.21 6.26 -15.65
CA GLY A 6 7.27 6.38 -16.64
C GLY A 6 8.64 5.89 -16.18
N THR A 7 8.90 5.88 -14.85
CA THR A 7 10.12 5.32 -14.25
C THR A 7 10.03 3.82 -13.90
N GLY A 8 8.96 3.13 -14.32
CA GLY A 8 8.74 1.71 -14.04
C GLY A 8 8.43 1.40 -12.56
N ARG A 9 8.03 2.42 -11.77
CA ARG A 9 7.60 2.24 -10.39
C ARG A 9 6.10 1.93 -10.33
N THR A 10 5.73 1.03 -9.43
CA THR A 10 4.33 0.66 -9.21
C THR A 10 3.60 1.73 -8.39
N VAL A 11 2.30 1.87 -8.62
CA VAL A 11 1.39 2.70 -7.82
C VAL A 11 0.52 1.78 -6.98
N LEU A 12 0.49 1.99 -5.66
CA LEU A 12 -0.37 1.23 -4.76
C LEU A 12 -1.74 1.88 -4.68
N PHE A 13 -2.77 1.14 -5.07
CA PHE A 13 -4.16 1.58 -4.96
C PHE A 13 -4.75 1.21 -3.60
N VAL A 14 -5.37 2.17 -2.91
CA VAL A 14 -5.97 1.99 -1.59
C VAL A 14 -7.43 2.43 -1.62
N GLY A 15 -8.33 1.53 -1.26
CA GLY A 15 -9.75 1.83 -1.18
C GLY A 15 -10.51 0.79 -0.38
N THR A 16 -10.61 0.99 0.94
CA THR A 16 -11.24 0.04 1.87
C THR A 16 -12.75 0.22 2.02
N LYS A 17 -13.32 1.26 1.41
CA LYS A 17 -14.77 1.50 1.42
C LYS A 17 -15.48 0.42 0.61
N LYS A 18 -16.51 -0.22 1.17
CA LYS A 18 -17.25 -1.32 0.52
C LYS A 18 -17.63 -1.03 -0.94
N GLN A 19 -18.10 0.20 -1.21
CA GLN A 19 -18.51 0.65 -2.54
C GLN A 19 -17.32 0.80 -3.52
N ALA A 20 -16.10 0.96 -3.03
CA ALA A 20 -14.90 1.17 -3.83
C ALA A 20 -14.05 -0.12 -3.99
N GLN A 21 -14.28 -1.13 -3.15
CA GLN A 21 -13.45 -2.34 -3.10
C GLN A 21 -13.33 -3.05 -4.45
N GLU A 22 -14.47 -3.31 -5.07
CA GLU A 22 -14.53 -4.01 -6.36
C GLU A 22 -13.95 -3.18 -7.49
N SER A 23 -14.28 -1.89 -7.55
CA SER A 23 -13.76 -0.99 -8.58
C SER A 23 -12.24 -0.82 -8.48
N ILE A 24 -11.71 -0.71 -7.27
CA ILE A 24 -10.25 -0.62 -7.03
C ILE A 24 -9.55 -1.90 -7.45
N GLU A 25 -10.10 -3.06 -7.10
CA GLU A 25 -9.54 -4.34 -7.50
C GLU A 25 -9.52 -4.50 -9.02
N LEU A 26 -10.65 -4.20 -9.68
CA LEU A 26 -10.77 -4.30 -11.13
C LEU A 26 -9.75 -3.41 -11.86
N GLU A 27 -9.68 -2.13 -11.47
CA GLU A 27 -8.79 -1.17 -12.13
C GLU A 27 -7.31 -1.45 -11.82
N ALA A 28 -6.98 -1.87 -10.60
CA ALA A 28 -5.63 -2.25 -10.22
C ALA A 28 -5.17 -3.50 -10.99
N ARG A 29 -6.00 -4.53 -11.09
CA ARG A 29 -5.71 -5.74 -11.88
C ARG A 29 -5.54 -5.41 -13.36
N ARG A 30 -6.40 -4.56 -13.92
CA ARG A 30 -6.32 -4.11 -15.33
C ARG A 30 -5.01 -3.38 -15.63
N SER A 31 -4.52 -2.60 -14.67
CA SER A 31 -3.27 -1.84 -14.81
C SER A 31 -2.02 -2.60 -14.33
N GLY A 32 -2.16 -3.83 -13.83
CA GLY A 32 -1.04 -4.61 -13.26
C GLY A 32 -0.43 -3.97 -12.01
N MET A 33 -1.23 -3.19 -11.26
CA MET A 33 -0.77 -2.47 -10.07
C MET A 33 -1.24 -3.15 -8.79
N PRO A 34 -0.46 -3.08 -7.70
CA PRO A 34 -0.86 -3.60 -6.41
C PRO A 34 -2.00 -2.78 -5.80
N PHE A 35 -2.82 -3.44 -4.97
CA PHE A 35 -3.96 -2.79 -4.30
C PHE A 35 -4.22 -3.31 -2.90
N VAL A 36 -4.88 -2.48 -2.08
CA VAL A 36 -5.43 -2.79 -0.76
C VAL A 36 -6.88 -2.35 -0.74
N ASN A 37 -7.80 -3.31 -0.73
CA ASN A 37 -9.25 -3.05 -0.81
C ASN A 37 -10.03 -3.47 0.44
N HIS A 38 -9.39 -4.11 1.44
CA HIS A 38 -10.10 -4.52 2.66
C HIS A 38 -9.78 -3.62 3.85
N ARG A 39 -8.62 -3.76 4.46
CA ARG A 39 -8.22 -2.99 5.62
C ARG A 39 -6.76 -2.61 5.53
N TRP A 40 -6.46 -1.34 5.73
CA TRP A 40 -5.09 -0.90 5.91
C TRP A 40 -4.61 -1.28 7.32
N MET A 41 -3.48 -1.94 7.41
CA MET A 41 -2.80 -2.20 8.68
C MET A 41 -1.70 -1.17 8.88
N GLY A 42 -1.59 -0.61 10.09
CA GLY A 42 -0.51 0.32 10.41
C GLY A 42 0.86 -0.31 10.13
N GLY A 43 1.76 0.45 9.52
CA GLY A 43 3.08 -0.04 9.15
C GLY A 43 3.16 -0.83 7.85
N MET A 44 2.10 -0.85 7.03
CA MET A 44 2.12 -1.58 5.76
C MET A 44 3.24 -1.14 4.83
N LEU A 45 3.59 0.14 4.87
CA LEU A 45 4.69 0.70 4.10
C LEU A 45 5.91 0.97 4.96
N THR A 46 5.74 1.57 6.13
CA THR A 46 6.86 1.93 7.04
C THR A 46 7.56 0.71 7.62
N ASN A 47 6.86 -0.41 7.79
CA ASN A 47 7.44 -1.69 8.19
C ASN A 47 7.34 -2.74 7.06
N PHE A 48 7.72 -2.35 5.87
CA PHE A 48 7.59 -3.18 4.67
C PHE A 48 8.32 -4.52 4.78
N THR A 49 9.41 -4.60 5.55
CA THR A 49 10.14 -5.85 5.78
C THR A 49 9.26 -6.91 6.46
N VAL A 50 8.45 -6.53 7.44
CA VAL A 50 7.52 -7.44 8.11
C VAL A 50 6.36 -7.80 7.17
N MET A 51 5.83 -6.81 6.43
CA MET A 51 4.76 -7.05 5.44
C MET A 51 5.23 -7.99 4.34
N ARG A 52 6.48 -7.85 3.90
CA ARG A 52 7.09 -8.74 2.90
C ARG A 52 7.09 -10.20 3.35
N ARG A 53 7.43 -10.47 4.62
CA ARG A 53 7.37 -11.83 5.18
C ARG A 53 5.96 -12.41 5.14
N GLN A 54 4.92 -11.60 5.37
CA GLN A 54 3.53 -12.04 5.27
C GLN A 54 3.12 -12.33 3.82
N ILE A 55 3.59 -11.52 2.88
CA ILE A 55 3.40 -11.74 1.43
C ILE A 55 4.11 -13.04 0.99
N ASP A 56 5.35 -13.25 1.42
CA ASP A 56 6.10 -14.46 1.10
C ASP A 56 5.43 -15.71 1.70
N ARG A 57 4.89 -15.60 2.92
CA ARG A 57 4.10 -16.66 3.56
C ARG A 57 2.82 -16.96 2.76
N LEU A 58 2.09 -15.93 2.33
CA LEU A 58 0.93 -16.08 1.46
C LEU A 58 1.28 -16.82 0.17
N ASN A 59 2.36 -16.41 -0.49
CA ASN A 59 2.79 -17.02 -1.75
C ASN A 59 3.19 -18.49 -1.55
N SER A 60 3.82 -18.82 -0.42
CA SER A 60 4.14 -20.21 -0.06
C SER A 60 2.89 -21.05 0.16
N LEU A 61 1.91 -20.53 0.89
CA LEU A 61 0.63 -21.22 1.11
C LEU A 61 -0.16 -21.39 -0.19
N ARG A 62 -0.13 -20.41 -1.07
CA ARG A 62 -0.75 -20.45 -2.40
C ARG A 62 -0.10 -21.51 -3.29
N ALA A 63 1.24 -21.64 -3.25
CA ALA A 63 1.97 -22.67 -3.97
C ALA A 63 1.59 -24.08 -3.48
N ILE A 64 1.59 -24.31 -2.15
CA ILE A 64 1.19 -25.60 -1.56
C ILE A 64 -0.25 -25.94 -1.93
N ARG A 65 -1.17 -24.98 -1.89
CA ARG A 65 -2.57 -25.18 -2.24
C ARG A 65 -2.76 -25.60 -3.70
N ASN A 66 -1.97 -25.01 -4.60
CA ASN A 66 -2.01 -25.33 -6.03
C ASN A 66 -1.34 -26.67 -6.37
N ASP A 67 -0.37 -27.09 -5.55
CA ASP A 67 0.43 -28.32 -5.76
C ASP A 67 -0.14 -29.55 -5.02
N GLY A 68 -1.46 -29.62 -4.86
CA GLY A 68 -2.15 -30.78 -4.28
C GLY A 68 -2.87 -30.52 -2.97
N GLY A 69 -2.83 -29.27 -2.47
CA GLY A 69 -3.54 -28.85 -1.27
C GLY A 69 -2.76 -29.05 0.03
N PHE A 70 -3.39 -28.64 1.14
CA PHE A 70 -2.78 -28.79 2.47
C PHE A 70 -2.90 -30.25 2.93
N THR A 71 -1.80 -30.81 3.42
CA THR A 71 -1.70 -32.19 3.94
C THR A 71 -1.50 -32.21 5.44
N GLY A 72 -1.96 -33.26 6.11
CA GLY A 72 -1.81 -33.42 7.56
C GLY A 72 -3.10 -33.80 8.27
N SER A 73 -3.17 -33.57 9.57
CA SER A 73 -4.39 -33.79 10.35
C SER A 73 -5.50 -32.81 9.96
N LYS A 74 -6.76 -33.19 10.11
CA LYS A 74 -7.92 -32.34 9.81
C LYS A 74 -7.80 -30.95 10.48
N LYS A 75 -7.34 -30.91 11.73
CA LYS A 75 -7.13 -29.67 12.48
C LYS A 75 -6.04 -28.79 11.83
N ALA A 76 -4.92 -29.39 11.42
CA ALA A 76 -3.83 -28.67 10.80
C ALA A 76 -4.25 -28.09 9.42
N ILE A 77 -4.98 -28.85 8.63
CA ILE A 77 -5.52 -28.39 7.35
C ILE A 77 -6.46 -27.20 7.54
N THR A 78 -7.39 -27.27 8.51
CA THR A 78 -8.30 -26.16 8.82
C THR A 78 -7.53 -24.88 9.22
N GLN A 79 -6.51 -25.01 10.08
CA GLN A 79 -5.68 -23.88 10.50
C GLN A 79 -4.92 -23.23 9.33
N LEU A 80 -4.36 -24.04 8.43
CA LEU A 80 -3.66 -23.54 7.24
C LEU A 80 -4.61 -22.85 6.26
N GLU A 81 -5.81 -23.39 6.07
CA GLU A 81 -6.83 -22.77 5.22
C GLU A 81 -7.31 -21.43 5.79
N GLU A 82 -7.57 -21.34 7.10
CA GLU A 82 -7.93 -20.09 7.77
C GLU A 82 -6.79 -19.04 7.68
N GLU A 83 -5.53 -19.48 7.86
CA GLU A 83 -4.36 -18.61 7.69
C GLU A 83 -4.27 -18.10 6.26
N TYR A 84 -4.41 -18.99 5.27
CA TYR A 84 -4.39 -18.65 3.85
C TYR A 84 -5.47 -17.63 3.52
N GLN A 85 -6.73 -17.87 3.90
CA GLN A 85 -7.86 -16.97 3.62
C GLN A 85 -7.64 -15.59 4.25
N ARG A 86 -7.12 -15.55 5.47
CA ARG A 86 -6.80 -14.30 6.15
C ARG A 86 -5.72 -13.52 5.40
N LEU A 87 -4.62 -14.17 5.04
CA LEU A 87 -3.52 -13.53 4.31
C LEU A 87 -3.94 -13.11 2.90
N GLU A 88 -4.69 -13.93 2.19
CA GLU A 88 -5.22 -13.63 0.87
C GLU A 88 -6.09 -12.38 0.89
N ARG A 89 -6.96 -12.27 1.90
CA ARG A 89 -7.85 -11.12 2.08
C ARG A 89 -7.09 -9.81 2.28
N PHE A 90 -5.97 -9.83 3.01
CA PHE A 90 -5.24 -8.60 3.35
C PHE A 90 -4.10 -8.29 2.39
N PHE A 91 -3.44 -9.30 1.86
CA PHE A 91 -2.22 -9.18 1.06
C PHE A 91 -2.37 -9.68 -0.37
N GLY A 92 -3.50 -10.29 -0.74
CA GLY A 92 -3.72 -10.87 -2.07
C GLY A 92 -3.47 -9.87 -3.19
N GLY A 93 -3.91 -8.61 -3.01
CA GLY A 93 -3.65 -7.53 -3.96
C GLY A 93 -2.22 -7.00 -3.98
N MET A 94 -1.39 -7.41 -3.04
CA MET A 94 0.02 -6.99 -2.91
C MET A 94 1.00 -8.16 -3.14
N SER A 95 0.52 -9.32 -3.53
CA SER A 95 1.32 -10.57 -3.65
C SER A 95 2.57 -10.42 -4.50
N ASP A 96 2.52 -9.56 -5.51
CA ASP A 96 3.62 -9.35 -6.46
C ASP A 96 4.57 -8.21 -6.07
N MET A 97 4.28 -7.52 -4.97
CA MET A 97 5.10 -6.40 -4.50
C MET A 97 6.43 -6.91 -3.92
N LYS A 98 7.52 -6.69 -4.64
CA LYS A 98 8.89 -6.99 -4.20
C LYS A 98 9.58 -5.82 -3.48
N ARG A 99 9.11 -4.60 -3.67
CA ARG A 99 9.67 -3.35 -3.15
C ARG A 99 8.57 -2.33 -2.91
N LEU A 100 8.89 -1.28 -2.17
CA LEU A 100 7.97 -0.17 -1.90
C LEU A 100 7.45 0.44 -3.21
N PRO A 101 6.17 0.88 -3.23
CA PRO A 101 5.59 1.54 -4.39
C PRO A 101 6.24 2.91 -4.63
N GLY A 102 6.14 3.42 -5.83
CA GLY A 102 6.60 4.76 -6.18
C GLY A 102 5.60 5.86 -5.82
N ALA A 103 4.32 5.51 -5.67
CA ALA A 103 3.26 6.42 -5.25
C ALA A 103 2.10 5.63 -4.62
N VAL A 104 1.27 6.34 -3.85
CA VAL A 104 0.05 5.78 -3.25
C VAL A 104 -1.16 6.55 -3.74
N TYR A 105 -2.17 5.83 -4.21
CA TYR A 105 -3.44 6.38 -4.64
C TYR A 105 -4.54 5.97 -3.66
N VAL A 106 -5.14 6.93 -2.96
CA VAL A 106 -6.15 6.68 -1.92
C VAL A 106 -7.50 7.23 -2.37
N VAL A 107 -8.51 6.37 -2.41
CA VAL A 107 -9.87 6.75 -2.85
C VAL A 107 -10.61 7.54 -1.77
N ASP A 108 -10.51 7.15 -0.51
CA ASP A 108 -11.16 7.85 0.61
C ASP A 108 -10.18 8.07 1.77
N PRO A 109 -9.46 9.21 1.79
CA PRO A 109 -8.44 9.49 2.80
C PRO A 109 -9.01 9.66 4.22
N ARG A 110 -10.33 9.83 4.38
CA ARG A 110 -10.96 9.89 5.70
C ARG A 110 -11.09 8.50 6.30
N LYS A 111 -11.49 7.54 5.49
CA LYS A 111 -11.60 6.15 5.92
C LYS A 111 -10.24 5.48 6.04
N ASP A 112 -9.38 5.72 5.08
CA ASP A 112 -8.03 5.18 5.03
C ASP A 112 -7.00 6.13 5.67
N HIS A 113 -7.41 6.78 6.78
CA HIS A 113 -6.63 7.80 7.47
C HIS A 113 -5.27 7.30 7.98
N ILE A 114 -5.10 6.00 8.19
CA ILE A 114 -3.83 5.39 8.61
C ILE A 114 -2.86 5.26 7.42
N ALA A 115 -3.35 5.07 6.20
CA ALA A 115 -2.52 4.95 5.01
C ALA A 115 -1.80 6.27 4.65
N VAL A 116 -2.43 7.40 4.94
CA VAL A 116 -1.90 8.73 4.63
C VAL A 116 -0.61 9.07 5.39
N PRO A 117 -0.55 8.97 6.74
CA PRO A 117 0.69 9.20 7.48
C PRO A 117 1.77 8.16 7.15
N ASP A 118 1.38 6.90 6.91
CA ASP A 118 2.32 5.82 6.57
C ASP A 118 3.06 6.13 5.25
N ALA A 119 2.33 6.59 4.22
CA ALA A 119 2.91 7.02 2.96
C ALA A 119 3.75 8.30 3.11
N ARG A 120 3.29 9.28 3.89
CA ARG A 120 4.01 10.54 4.13
C ARG A 120 5.32 10.35 4.86
N GLN A 121 5.38 9.45 5.83
CA GLN A 121 6.60 9.15 6.59
C GLN A 121 7.73 8.65 5.69
N LEU A 122 7.39 7.99 4.59
CA LEU A 122 8.34 7.52 3.58
C LEU A 122 8.57 8.52 2.44
N GLY A 123 7.98 9.71 2.50
CA GLY A 123 8.08 10.70 1.43
C GLY A 123 7.45 10.26 0.10
N LEU A 124 6.52 9.29 0.14
CA LEU A 124 5.87 8.80 -1.07
C LEU A 124 4.85 9.81 -1.59
N PRO A 125 4.83 10.09 -2.90
CA PRO A 125 3.77 10.88 -3.53
C PRO A 125 2.40 10.25 -3.24
N LEU A 126 1.49 11.07 -2.68
CA LEU A 126 0.14 10.66 -2.36
C LEU A 126 -0.85 11.36 -3.27
N VAL A 127 -1.67 10.60 -3.96
CA VAL A 127 -2.82 11.10 -4.71
C VAL A 127 -4.09 10.65 -4.00
N ALA A 128 -4.90 11.59 -3.57
CA ALA A 128 -6.17 11.29 -2.92
C ALA A 128 -7.33 11.86 -3.75
N LEU A 129 -8.40 11.07 -3.92
CA LEU A 129 -9.66 11.57 -4.43
C LEU A 129 -10.49 12.11 -3.27
N PRO A 130 -10.69 13.44 -3.17
CA PRO A 130 -11.61 13.97 -2.19
C PRO A 130 -13.06 13.65 -2.61
N HIS A 131 -13.80 12.93 -1.76
CA HIS A 131 -15.26 12.93 -1.87
C HIS A 131 -15.79 14.32 -1.55
N SER A 132 -16.93 14.70 -2.14
CA SER A 132 -17.54 16.05 -2.15
C SER A 132 -17.71 16.76 -0.78
N HIS A 133 -17.30 16.15 0.31
CA HIS A 133 -17.32 16.71 1.67
C HIS A 133 -15.94 16.86 2.32
N CYS A 134 -14.85 16.68 1.55
CA CYS A 134 -13.51 16.94 2.06
C CYS A 134 -13.15 18.41 1.84
N ALA A 135 -12.89 19.14 2.92
CA ALA A 135 -12.34 20.48 2.83
C ALA A 135 -11.00 20.46 2.05
N PRO A 136 -10.78 21.39 1.11
CA PRO A 136 -9.66 21.34 0.15
C PRO A 136 -8.27 21.55 0.75
N HIS A 137 -8.16 21.75 2.06
CA HIS A 137 -6.92 22.21 2.71
C HIS A 137 -5.84 21.14 2.96
N ARG A 138 -6.03 19.87 2.57
CA ARG A 138 -5.04 18.81 2.86
C ARG A 138 -4.60 17.99 1.66
N THR A 139 -4.94 18.37 0.46
CA THR A 139 -4.55 17.68 -0.77
C THR A 139 -3.59 18.51 -1.62
N HIS A 140 -2.56 19.10 -1.00
CA HIS A 140 -1.44 19.57 -1.80
C HIS A 140 -0.57 18.37 -2.18
N PRO A 141 -0.18 18.21 -3.45
CA PRO A 141 0.93 17.34 -3.80
C PRO A 141 2.16 17.89 -3.07
N VAL A 142 2.63 17.17 -2.06
CA VAL A 142 3.92 17.49 -1.44
C VAL A 142 4.97 17.05 -2.46
N LEU A 143 5.37 18.00 -3.32
CA LEU A 143 6.62 17.87 -4.04
C LEU A 143 7.73 17.75 -2.98
N PRO A 144 8.66 16.81 -3.10
CA PRO A 144 9.84 16.79 -2.25
C PRO A 144 10.52 18.14 -2.38
N ARG A 145 10.60 18.89 -1.30
CA ARG A 145 11.44 20.07 -1.22
C ARG A 145 12.86 19.56 -1.46
N THR A 146 13.41 19.82 -2.63
CA THR A 146 14.85 19.83 -2.83
C THR A 146 15.43 20.66 -1.72
N ALA A 147 16.39 20.08 -0.99
CA ALA A 147 17.08 20.76 0.09
C ALA A 147 17.60 22.10 -0.41
N ASP A 148 16.99 23.19 0.06
CA ASP A 148 17.51 24.52 -0.08
C ASP A 148 18.86 24.57 0.66
N PRO A 149 19.96 24.92 0.02
CA PRO A 149 21.19 25.16 0.73
C PRO A 149 20.97 26.39 1.62
N ARG A 150 21.00 26.19 2.93
CA ARG A 150 20.93 27.29 3.90
C ARG A 150 22.08 28.25 3.60
N PRO A 151 21.86 29.56 3.46
CA PRO A 151 22.93 30.51 3.38
C PRO A 151 23.74 30.50 4.69
N PRO A 152 25.07 30.72 4.64
CA PRO A 152 25.90 30.69 5.83
C PRO A 152 25.49 31.80 6.79
N LEU A 153 25.37 31.44 8.09
CA LEU A 153 25.15 32.38 9.20
C LEU A 153 26.28 33.42 9.20
N GLN A 154 25.94 34.67 8.87
CA GLN A 154 26.81 35.81 9.12
C GLN A 154 26.79 36.11 10.62
N LEU A 155 27.94 35.90 11.28
CA LEU A 155 28.21 36.38 12.63
C LEU A 155 28.31 37.90 12.62
N PRO A 156 27.72 38.62 13.57
CA PRO A 156 27.92 40.08 13.68
C PRO A 156 29.35 40.40 14.10
N PRO A 157 29.94 41.53 13.63
CA PRO A 157 31.26 41.97 14.02
C PRO A 157 31.29 42.41 15.50
N ARG A 158 32.39 42.16 16.18
CA ARG A 158 32.69 42.65 17.54
C ARG A 158 32.85 44.16 17.59
#